data_c73db492ff199084aa3cc22331deb680
#
_entry.id   c73db492ff199084aa3cc22331deb680
#
_cell.length_a   1.000
_cell.length_b   1.000
_cell.length_c   1.000
_cell.angle_alpha   90.00
_cell.angle_beta   90.00
_cell.angle_gamma   90.00
#
_symmetry.space_group_name_H-M   'P 1'
#
loop_
_entity.id
_entity.type
_entity.pdbx_description
1 polymer ?
#
loop_
_entity_poly.entity_id
_entity_poly.type
_entity_poly.pdbx_seq_one_letter_code
_entity_poly.pdbx_strand_id
1 'polypeptide(L)'
;MAPYWEECAHAMRGLPHVIDVRNIGLVCGIELEAIPGKPTQRAFEAFLRAYDKGVLIRTTGDTIAMSPPLIIEKAQIDRLFETVRDILMTLP
;
A
#
# COMPACT_ATOMS: atom_id res chain seq x y z
N MET A 1 9.76 15.72 -0.53
CA MET A 1 9.48 14.32 -0.93
C MET A 1 8.01 14.03 -1.26
N ALA A 2 7.09 14.94 -0.92
CA ALA A 2 5.68 14.72 -1.22
C ALA A 2 5.39 14.47 -2.72
N PRO A 3 5.98 15.22 -3.67
CA PRO A 3 5.73 14.94 -5.09
C PRO A 3 6.18 13.54 -5.52
N TYR A 4 7.32 13.07 -5.02
CA TYR A 4 7.81 11.73 -5.34
C TYR A 4 6.92 10.66 -4.72
N TRP A 5 6.50 10.87 -3.47
CA TRP A 5 5.56 9.99 -2.79
C TRP A 5 4.26 9.85 -3.57
N GLU A 6 3.71 10.99 -4.01
CA GLU A 6 2.49 11.01 -4.81
C GLU A 6 2.65 10.26 -6.12
N GLU A 7 3.78 10.43 -6.80
CA GLU A 7 4.08 9.71 -8.03
C GLU A 7 4.11 8.20 -7.78
N CYS A 8 4.79 7.77 -6.72
CA CYS A 8 4.83 6.35 -6.35
C CYS A 8 3.44 5.82 -6.01
N ALA A 9 2.65 6.58 -5.28
CA ALA A 9 1.30 6.17 -4.91
C ALA A 9 0.43 5.99 -6.15
N HIS A 10 0.44 6.93 -7.07
CA HIS A 10 -0.36 6.83 -8.28
C HIS A 10 0.12 5.73 -9.22
N ALA A 11 1.38 5.37 -9.17
CA ALA A 11 1.90 4.24 -9.93
C ALA A 11 1.34 2.89 -9.46
N MET A 12 0.73 2.85 -8.27
CA MET A 12 0.07 1.64 -7.76
C MET A 12 -1.27 1.38 -8.45
N ARG A 13 -1.81 2.35 -9.18
CA ARG A 13 -3.04 2.14 -9.97
C ARG A 13 -2.75 1.12 -11.07
N GLY A 14 -3.72 0.28 -11.33
CA GLY A 14 -3.57 -0.76 -12.36
C GLY A 14 -2.94 -2.06 -11.84
N LEU A 15 -2.48 -2.09 -10.59
CA LEU A 15 -2.02 -3.34 -9.99
C LEU A 15 -3.21 -4.23 -9.65
N PRO A 16 -2.98 -5.56 -9.55
CA PRO A 16 -4.06 -6.48 -9.19
C PRO A 16 -4.75 -6.06 -7.89
N HIS A 17 -6.06 -6.12 -7.88
CA HIS A 17 -6.92 -5.85 -6.71
C HIS A 17 -7.04 -4.38 -6.30
N VAL A 18 -6.30 -3.46 -6.92
CA VAL A 18 -6.38 -2.04 -6.57
C VAL A 18 -7.53 -1.40 -7.32
N ILE A 19 -8.49 -0.83 -6.57
CA ILE A 19 -9.66 -0.16 -7.16
C ILE A 19 -9.60 1.34 -7.03
N ASP A 20 -8.80 1.87 -6.10
CA ASP A 20 -8.59 3.31 -6.00
C ASP A 20 -7.29 3.61 -5.25
N VAL A 21 -6.70 4.77 -5.54
CA VAL A 21 -5.53 5.27 -4.85
C VAL A 21 -5.74 6.73 -4.52
N ARG A 22 -5.56 7.08 -3.25
CA ARG A 22 -5.70 8.45 -2.77
C ARG A 22 -4.47 8.86 -1.98
N ASN A 23 -4.06 10.12 -2.10
CA ASN A 23 -3.00 10.63 -1.26
C ASN A 23 -3.24 12.09 -0.90
N ILE A 24 -2.78 12.46 0.30
CA ILE A 24 -2.78 13.83 0.79
C ILE A 24 -1.41 14.02 1.43
N GLY A 25 -0.56 14.85 0.80
CA GLY A 25 0.82 15.00 1.27
C GLY A 25 1.56 13.67 1.26
N LEU A 26 1.98 13.20 2.43
CA LEU A 26 2.69 11.94 2.59
C LEU A 26 1.80 10.80 3.10
N VAL A 27 0.49 10.99 3.12
CA VAL A 27 -0.45 9.93 3.48
C VAL A 27 -1.03 9.34 2.20
N CYS A 28 -1.00 8.01 2.08
CA CYS A 28 -1.49 7.29 0.91
C CYS A 28 -2.49 6.22 1.32
N GLY A 29 -3.63 6.17 0.64
CA GLY A 29 -4.62 5.11 0.81
C GLY A 29 -4.77 4.34 -0.49
N ILE A 30 -4.57 3.03 -0.44
CA ILE A 30 -4.76 2.14 -1.59
C ILE A 30 -5.95 1.24 -1.27
N GLU A 31 -7.06 1.50 -1.93
CA GLU A 31 -8.27 0.71 -1.73
C GLU A 31 -8.24 -0.55 -2.59
N LEU A 32 -8.44 -1.71 -1.96
CA LEU A 32 -8.42 -2.99 -2.63
C LEU A 32 -9.84 -3.53 -2.81
N GLU A 33 -10.01 -4.31 -3.87
CA GLU A 33 -11.25 -5.04 -4.08
C GLU A 33 -11.37 -6.13 -3.01
N ALA A 34 -12.51 -6.19 -2.33
CA ALA A 34 -12.75 -7.18 -1.29
C ALA A 34 -12.90 -8.58 -1.90
N ILE A 35 -12.42 -9.61 -1.17
CA ILE A 35 -12.68 -10.99 -1.54
C ILE A 35 -14.16 -11.29 -1.25
N PRO A 36 -14.95 -11.78 -2.22
CA PRO A 36 -16.35 -12.09 -1.99
C PRO A 36 -16.55 -13.00 -0.77
N GLY A 37 -17.42 -12.57 0.15
CA GLY A 37 -17.69 -13.32 1.38
C GLY A 37 -16.63 -13.19 2.46
N LYS A 38 -15.53 -12.48 2.21
CA LYS A 38 -14.43 -12.30 3.16
C LYS A 38 -13.96 -10.86 3.17
N PRO A 39 -14.78 -9.90 3.61
CA PRO A 39 -14.37 -8.49 3.66
C PRO A 39 -13.15 -8.33 4.58
N THR A 40 -12.27 -7.41 4.26
CA THR A 40 -11.01 -7.08 4.96
C THR A 40 -9.92 -8.13 4.85
N GLN A 41 -10.22 -9.34 4.41
CA GLN A 41 -9.25 -10.44 4.36
C GLN A 41 -8.04 -10.12 3.47
N ARG A 42 -8.27 -9.51 2.30
CA ARG A 42 -7.19 -9.21 1.36
C ARG A 42 -6.22 -8.17 1.94
N ALA A 43 -6.75 -7.10 2.54
CA ALA A 43 -5.90 -6.07 3.14
C ALA A 43 -5.16 -6.62 4.36
N PHE A 44 -5.82 -7.46 5.16
CA PHE A 44 -5.18 -8.09 6.31
C PHE A 44 -4.03 -8.99 5.89
N GLU A 45 -4.21 -9.77 4.83
CA GLU A 45 -3.15 -10.61 4.29
C GLU A 45 -1.97 -9.78 3.80
N ALA A 46 -2.25 -8.64 3.15
CA ALA A 46 -1.20 -7.71 2.74
C ALA A 46 -0.44 -7.16 3.94
N PHE A 47 -1.14 -6.83 5.02
CA PHE A 47 -0.54 -6.38 6.26
C PHE A 47 0.44 -7.43 6.82
N LEU A 48 0.00 -8.69 6.89
CA LEU A 48 0.83 -9.75 7.43
C LEU A 48 2.08 -9.99 6.58
N ARG A 49 1.94 -9.97 5.26
CA ARG A 49 3.07 -10.15 4.37
C ARG A 49 4.06 -8.99 4.44
N ALA A 50 3.56 -7.76 4.56
CA ALA A 50 4.42 -6.59 4.72
C ALA A 50 5.19 -6.65 6.03
N TYR A 51 4.53 -7.02 7.12
CA TYR A 51 5.16 -7.17 8.41
C TYR A 51 6.30 -8.20 8.35
N ASP A 52 6.07 -9.31 7.69
CA ASP A 52 7.06 -10.38 7.52
C ASP A 52 8.29 -9.89 6.73
N LYS A 53 8.09 -8.94 5.84
CA LYS A 53 9.18 -8.34 5.05
C LYS A 53 9.83 -7.13 5.72
N GLY A 54 9.43 -6.83 6.95
CA GLY A 54 9.99 -5.70 7.70
C GLY A 54 9.41 -4.34 7.33
N VAL A 55 8.27 -4.32 6.66
CA VAL A 55 7.58 -3.09 6.27
C VAL A 55 6.27 -3.00 7.02
N LEU A 56 6.06 -1.88 7.73
CA LEU A 56 4.84 -1.67 8.50
C LEU A 56 3.86 -0.81 7.69
N ILE A 57 2.69 -1.38 7.43
CA ILE A 57 1.57 -0.66 6.82
C ILE A 57 0.39 -0.73 7.77
N ARG A 58 -0.64 0.08 7.52
CA ARG A 58 -1.90 0.01 8.26
C ARG A 58 -3.00 -0.42 7.30
N THR A 59 -4.04 -1.02 7.85
CA THR A 59 -5.21 -1.37 7.06
C THR A 59 -6.47 -0.90 7.76
N THR A 60 -7.43 -0.42 6.96
CA THR A 60 -8.76 -0.04 7.43
C THR A 60 -9.75 -0.63 6.43
N GLY A 61 -10.51 -1.65 6.86
CA GLY A 61 -11.33 -2.40 5.91
C GLY A 61 -10.44 -3.05 4.86
N ASP A 62 -10.69 -2.79 3.60
CA ASP A 62 -9.87 -3.28 2.49
C ASP A 62 -8.93 -2.22 1.93
N THR A 63 -8.63 -1.19 2.70
CA THR A 63 -7.74 -0.10 2.30
C THR A 63 -6.41 -0.21 3.01
N ILE A 64 -5.32 -0.19 2.24
CA ILE A 64 -3.97 -0.09 2.78
C ILE A 64 -3.66 1.39 2.98
N ALA A 65 -3.33 1.77 4.21
CA ALA A 65 -2.96 3.15 4.53
C ALA A 65 -1.47 3.22 4.86
N MET A 66 -0.77 4.15 4.24
CA MET A 66 0.66 4.33 4.45
C MET A 66 0.93 5.77 4.85
N SER A 67 1.65 5.94 5.96
CA SER A 67 2.03 7.23 6.48
C SER A 67 3.49 7.13 6.94
N PRO A 68 4.44 7.55 6.09
CA PRO A 68 5.86 7.40 6.43
C PRO A 68 6.30 8.39 7.52
N PRO A 69 7.46 8.17 8.14
CA PRO A 69 8.04 9.13 9.06
C PRO A 69 8.26 10.49 8.39
N LEU A 70 8.31 11.56 9.19
CA LEU A 70 8.52 12.91 8.67
C LEU A 70 9.84 13.04 7.91
N ILE A 71 10.85 12.30 8.31
CA ILE A 71 12.13 12.26 7.60
C ILE A 71 12.20 10.93 6.87
N ILE A 72 11.98 10.98 5.56
CA ILE A 72 12.04 9.79 4.73
C ILE A 72 12.85 10.10 3.47
N GLU A 73 13.74 9.20 3.13
CA GLU A 73 14.57 9.32 1.94
C GLU A 73 13.92 8.59 0.75
N LYS A 74 14.33 8.99 -0.46
CA LYS A 74 13.79 8.40 -1.68
C LYS A 74 13.96 6.87 -1.70
N ALA A 75 15.12 6.38 -1.26
CA ALA A 75 15.36 4.93 -1.23
C ALA A 75 14.39 4.21 -0.31
N GLN A 76 13.98 4.83 0.79
CA GLN A 76 13.02 4.25 1.71
C GLN A 76 11.62 4.23 1.10
N ILE A 77 11.25 5.29 0.38
CA ILE A 77 9.99 5.35 -0.35
C ILE A 77 9.95 4.24 -1.39
N ASP A 78 11.02 4.09 -2.16
CA ASP A 78 11.12 3.04 -3.17
C ASP A 78 10.91 1.66 -2.56
N ARG A 79 11.60 1.38 -1.45
CA ARG A 79 11.48 0.10 -0.77
C ARG A 79 10.05 -0.18 -0.31
N LEU A 80 9.41 0.83 0.27
CA LEU A 80 8.04 0.70 0.77
C LEU A 80 7.09 0.34 -0.37
N PHE A 81 7.10 1.10 -1.45
CA PHE A 81 6.19 0.88 -2.57
C PHE A 81 6.53 -0.39 -3.35
N GLU A 82 7.80 -0.73 -3.51
CA GLU A 82 8.19 -2.00 -4.15
C GLU A 82 7.69 -3.20 -3.36
N THR A 83 7.81 -3.15 -2.03
CA THR A 83 7.33 -4.22 -1.17
C THR A 83 5.81 -4.38 -1.29
N VAL A 84 5.06 -3.29 -1.24
CA VAL A 84 3.60 -3.33 -1.38
C VAL A 84 3.22 -3.82 -2.77
N ARG A 85 3.90 -3.36 -3.80
CA ARG A 85 3.66 -3.80 -5.17
C ARG A 85 3.83 -5.31 -5.30
N ASP A 86 4.95 -5.83 -4.79
CA ASP A 86 5.23 -7.27 -4.86
C ASP A 86 4.16 -8.08 -4.14
N ILE A 87 3.71 -7.59 -2.99
CA ILE A 87 2.64 -8.24 -2.25
C ILE A 87 1.35 -8.27 -3.08
N LEU A 88 0.96 -7.15 -3.67
CA LEU A 88 -0.26 -7.07 -4.46
C LEU A 88 -0.20 -7.96 -5.70
N MET A 89 0.99 -8.14 -6.28
CA MET A 89 1.17 -9.02 -7.44
C MET A 89 0.99 -10.49 -7.10
N THR A 90 1.13 -10.86 -5.83
CA THR A 90 1.07 -12.26 -5.39
C THR A 90 -0.16 -12.60 -4.54
N LEU A 91 -0.96 -11.60 -4.15
CA LEU A 91 -2.19 -11.85 -3.38
C LEU A 91 -3.25 -12.55 -4.24
N PRO A 92 -4.00 -13.49 -3.63
CA PRO A 92 -5.13 -14.11 -4.32
C PRO A 92 -6.24 -13.13 -4.63
#